data_c2b16b18eed0b106096b137e94e77129
#
_entry.id   c2b16b18eed0b106096b137e94e77129
#
_cell.length_a   1.000
_cell.length_b   1.000
_cell.length_c   1.000
_cell.angle_alpha   90.00
_cell.angle_beta   90.00
_cell.angle_gamma   90.00
#
_symmetry.space_group_name_H-M   'P 1'
#
loop_
_entity.id
_entity.type
_entity.pdbx_description
1 polymer ?
#
loop_
_entity_poly.entity_id
_entity_poly.type
_entity_poly.pdbx_seq_one_letter_code
_entity_poly.pdbx_strand_id
1 'polypeptide(L)'
;WRFAVTPDAILAHEPKVLTQAQREAYFRNGYLSLEGFVDKSWLDRLWAATDAFVEESKGLEKSDDKFDLEPDHSADNPRLRRLTWPASHHETYWEFGNRGPIVDVAEDLLGPDLKFHHSKLNFKWSDGGEEVKWHQDFPFYPHSNGSVLAIGLYMADVDDAMGPLGAIPGSHKGPIYDHFNDKDEWTGALSAADEASLPLDTAEYMAGKAGTITVHHV
;
A
#
# COMPACT_ATOMS: atom_id res chain seq x y z
N TRP A 1 -15.25 -2.10 -14.33
CA TRP A 1 -15.11 -2.80 -13.06
C TRP A 1 -16.44 -2.84 -12.34
N ARG A 2 -16.78 -3.99 -11.79
CA ARG A 2 -17.96 -4.12 -10.92
C ARG A 2 -17.47 -4.44 -9.53
N PHE A 3 -17.80 -3.61 -8.56
CA PHE A 3 -17.71 -3.97 -7.16
C PHE A 3 -18.61 -5.19 -6.89
N ALA A 4 -18.20 -6.08 -5.97
CA ALA A 4 -19.07 -7.14 -5.49
C ALA A 4 -20.31 -6.54 -4.78
N VAL A 5 -20.07 -5.44 -4.05
CA VAL A 5 -21.10 -4.57 -3.47
C VAL A 5 -20.97 -3.19 -4.10
N THR A 6 -22.08 -2.58 -4.49
CA THR A 6 -22.03 -1.26 -5.15
C THR A 6 -21.66 -0.15 -4.17
N PRO A 7 -21.01 0.93 -4.61
CA PRO A 7 -20.74 2.09 -3.76
C PRO A 7 -21.98 2.61 -3.02
N ASP A 8 -23.12 2.69 -3.68
CA ASP A 8 -24.37 3.15 -3.07
C ASP A 8 -24.82 2.24 -1.92
N ALA A 9 -24.67 0.92 -2.07
CA ALA A 9 -25.00 -0.04 -1.02
C ALA A 9 -24.03 0.10 0.18
N ILE A 10 -22.74 0.32 -0.07
CA ILE A 10 -21.76 0.56 0.98
C ILE A 10 -22.05 1.88 1.69
N LEU A 11 -22.29 2.97 0.95
CA LEU A 11 -22.57 4.29 1.51
C LEU A 11 -23.88 4.36 2.31
N ALA A 12 -24.81 3.41 2.10
CA ALA A 12 -26.04 3.32 2.85
C ALA A 12 -25.85 2.72 4.28
N HIS A 13 -24.71 2.06 4.55
CA HIS A 13 -24.42 1.55 5.89
C HIS A 13 -23.85 2.65 6.79
N GLU A 14 -24.15 2.56 8.08
CA GLU A 14 -23.55 3.44 9.09
C GLU A 14 -22.04 3.21 9.12
N PRO A 15 -21.22 4.27 8.99
CA PRO A 15 -19.77 4.13 9.04
C PRO A 15 -19.27 3.88 10.46
N LYS A 16 -18.13 3.19 10.58
CA LYS A 16 -17.46 2.92 11.86
C LYS A 16 -16.52 4.05 12.27
N VAL A 17 -15.65 4.46 11.33
CA VAL A 17 -14.56 5.40 11.61
C VAL A 17 -14.42 6.51 10.56
N LEU A 18 -14.84 6.26 9.31
CA LEU A 18 -14.81 7.27 8.26
C LEU A 18 -16.07 8.13 8.29
N THR A 19 -15.91 9.41 8.01
CA THR A 19 -17.07 10.26 7.73
C THR A 19 -17.71 9.92 6.39
N GLN A 20 -18.99 10.23 6.22
CA GLN A 20 -19.67 10.03 4.95
C GLN A 20 -18.93 10.74 3.78
N ALA A 21 -18.44 11.96 4.02
CA ALA A 21 -17.68 12.73 3.02
C ALA A 21 -16.36 12.05 2.61
N GLN A 22 -15.65 11.40 3.53
CA GLN A 22 -14.44 10.64 3.24
C GLN A 22 -14.75 9.41 2.37
N ARG A 23 -15.81 8.66 2.71
CA ARG A 23 -16.27 7.50 1.93
C ARG A 23 -16.66 7.91 0.50
N GLU A 24 -17.44 8.98 0.35
CA GLU A 24 -17.80 9.53 -0.95
C GLU A 24 -16.57 10.02 -1.73
N ALA A 25 -15.58 10.63 -1.06
CA ALA A 25 -14.34 11.04 -1.68
C ALA A 25 -13.54 9.84 -2.20
N TYR A 26 -13.46 8.74 -1.44
CA TYR A 26 -12.82 7.51 -1.90
C TYR A 26 -13.48 6.96 -3.17
N PHE A 27 -14.80 6.82 -3.21
CA PHE A 27 -15.50 6.32 -4.40
C PHE A 27 -15.44 7.29 -5.59
N ARG A 28 -15.24 8.58 -5.33
CA ARG A 28 -15.06 9.57 -6.38
C ARG A 28 -13.64 9.57 -6.93
N ASN A 29 -12.64 9.57 -6.05
CA ASN A 29 -11.23 9.80 -6.39
C ASN A 29 -10.41 8.51 -6.51
N GLY A 30 -10.80 7.42 -5.80
CA GLY A 30 -10.07 6.15 -5.77
C GLY A 30 -9.03 6.05 -4.65
N TYR A 31 -8.89 7.06 -3.81
CA TYR A 31 -7.95 7.07 -2.70
C TYR A 31 -8.39 7.99 -1.56
N LEU A 32 -7.75 7.79 -0.40
CA LEU A 32 -7.83 8.65 0.79
C LEU A 32 -6.44 8.73 1.45
N SER A 33 -6.20 9.82 2.16
CA SER A 33 -5.14 9.96 3.15
C SER A 33 -5.75 10.36 4.50
N LEU A 34 -5.37 9.67 5.57
CA LEU A 34 -5.86 9.92 6.93
C LEU A 34 -4.66 10.14 7.83
N GLU A 35 -4.34 11.42 8.10
CA GLU A 35 -3.18 11.80 8.89
C GLU A 35 -3.36 11.42 10.37
N GLY A 36 -2.32 10.81 10.96
CA GLY A 36 -2.29 10.45 12.38
C GLY A 36 -3.35 9.42 12.80
N PHE A 37 -3.86 8.63 11.87
CA PHE A 37 -4.93 7.66 12.11
C PHE A 37 -4.49 6.51 13.02
N VAL A 38 -3.26 6.03 12.88
CA VAL A 38 -2.69 4.96 13.70
C VAL A 38 -1.90 5.58 14.85
N ASP A 39 -2.25 5.19 16.05
CA ASP A 39 -1.65 5.73 17.26
C ASP A 39 -0.21 5.25 17.50
N LYS A 40 0.49 5.93 18.41
CA LYS A 40 1.86 5.64 18.74
C LYS A 40 2.05 4.21 19.31
N SER A 41 1.07 3.66 20.01
CA SER A 41 1.21 2.34 20.62
C SER A 41 1.28 1.24 19.55
N TRP A 42 0.50 1.37 18.48
CA TRP A 42 0.62 0.50 17.32
C TRP A 42 1.95 0.68 16.58
N LEU A 43 2.37 1.93 16.38
CA LEU A 43 3.65 2.22 15.73
C LEU A 43 4.81 1.61 16.49
N ASP A 44 4.86 1.77 17.81
CA ASP A 44 5.94 1.20 18.65
C ASP A 44 5.99 -0.33 18.54
N ARG A 45 4.84 -1.00 18.52
CA ARG A 45 4.75 -2.47 18.36
C ARG A 45 5.21 -2.92 16.96
N LEU A 46 4.81 -2.20 15.92
CA LEU A 46 5.19 -2.50 14.55
C LEU A 46 6.69 -2.26 14.33
N TRP A 47 7.23 -1.17 14.90
CA TRP A 47 8.68 -0.91 14.87
C TRP A 47 9.47 -2.00 15.57
N ALA A 48 9.07 -2.43 16.76
CA ALA A 48 9.74 -3.52 17.47
C ALA A 48 9.75 -4.83 16.66
N ALA A 49 8.66 -5.14 15.97
CA ALA A 49 8.59 -6.29 15.06
C ALA A 49 9.47 -6.09 13.82
N THR A 50 9.53 -4.87 13.28
CA THR A 50 10.40 -4.53 12.14
C THR A 50 11.86 -4.66 12.50
N ASP A 51 12.27 -4.15 13.66
CA ASP A 51 13.65 -4.24 14.15
C ASP A 51 14.09 -5.70 14.31
N ALA A 52 13.20 -6.59 14.78
CA ALA A 52 13.46 -8.02 14.86
C ALA A 52 13.72 -8.64 13.48
N PHE A 53 12.97 -8.24 12.45
CA PHE A 53 13.21 -8.68 11.07
C PHE A 53 14.53 -8.13 10.50
N VAL A 54 14.86 -6.87 10.78
CA VAL A 54 16.15 -6.28 10.37
C VAL A 54 17.31 -7.04 11.03
N GLU A 55 17.18 -7.39 12.31
CA GLU A 55 18.19 -8.19 13.01
C GLU A 55 18.32 -9.61 12.41
N GLU A 56 17.20 -10.26 12.10
CA GLU A 56 17.20 -11.58 11.44
C GLU A 56 17.89 -11.53 10.07
N SER A 57 17.71 -10.44 9.31
CA SER A 57 18.30 -10.29 7.98
C SER A 57 19.83 -10.22 7.97
N LYS A 58 20.48 -9.86 9.07
CA LYS A 58 21.95 -9.77 9.17
C LYS A 58 22.67 -11.07 8.83
N GLY A 59 22.00 -12.21 9.01
CA GLY A 59 22.54 -13.52 8.67
C GLY A 59 22.48 -13.89 7.18
N LEU A 60 21.92 -13.02 6.33
CA LEU A 60 21.67 -13.30 4.92
C LEU A 60 22.72 -12.66 4.02
N GLU A 61 23.18 -13.39 3.02
CA GLU A 61 24.08 -12.90 1.96
C GLU A 61 23.34 -12.57 0.65
N LYS A 62 22.08 -13.01 0.52
CA LYS A 62 21.22 -12.80 -0.67
C LYS A 62 19.76 -12.79 -0.27
N SER A 63 18.96 -12.17 -1.14
CA SER A 63 17.49 -12.19 -1.02
C SER A 63 16.92 -13.61 -1.03
N ASP A 64 15.82 -13.81 -0.33
CA ASP A 64 15.02 -15.03 -0.29
C ASP A 64 13.53 -14.72 -0.47
N ASP A 65 12.64 -15.67 -0.19
CA ASP A 65 11.18 -15.50 -0.35
C ASP A 65 10.58 -14.50 0.66
N LYS A 66 11.27 -14.25 1.79
CA LYS A 66 10.84 -13.36 2.87
C LYS A 66 11.52 -12.00 2.76
N PHE A 67 12.82 -11.97 2.54
CA PHE A 67 13.66 -10.78 2.56
C PHE A 67 14.17 -10.43 1.16
N ASP A 68 13.81 -9.25 0.68
CA ASP A 68 14.42 -8.63 -0.49
C ASP A 68 15.46 -7.61 -0.01
N LEU A 69 16.73 -7.87 -0.30
CA LEU A 69 17.87 -7.13 0.22
C LEU A 69 18.35 -6.08 -0.80
N GLU A 70 18.83 -4.95 -0.29
CA GLU A 70 19.57 -4.00 -1.12
C GLU A 70 20.94 -4.57 -1.54
N PRO A 71 21.52 -4.14 -2.67
CA PRO A 71 22.79 -4.67 -3.17
C PRO A 71 23.97 -4.48 -2.22
N ASP A 72 23.92 -3.48 -1.33
CA ASP A 72 24.93 -3.15 -0.33
C ASP A 72 24.60 -3.67 1.08
N HIS A 73 23.62 -4.58 1.17
CA HIS A 73 23.26 -5.24 2.43
C HIS A 73 24.44 -6.02 2.99
N SER A 74 24.64 -5.92 4.30
CA SER A 74 25.62 -6.73 5.06
C SER A 74 25.19 -6.88 6.52
N ALA A 75 25.86 -7.78 7.25
CA ALA A 75 25.61 -7.96 8.68
C ALA A 75 25.85 -6.67 9.49
N ASP A 76 26.86 -5.87 9.10
CA ASP A 76 27.18 -4.61 9.76
C ASP A 76 26.33 -3.43 9.27
N ASN A 77 25.72 -3.56 8.09
CA ASN A 77 24.83 -2.56 7.50
C ASN A 77 23.60 -3.27 6.89
N PRO A 78 22.65 -3.72 7.73
CA PRO A 78 21.48 -4.45 7.24
C PRO A 78 20.55 -3.50 6.49
N ARG A 79 20.42 -3.72 5.18
CA ARG A 79 19.57 -2.93 4.31
C ARG A 79 18.57 -3.82 3.57
N LEU A 80 17.32 -3.71 4.00
CA LEU A 80 16.20 -4.35 3.34
C LEU A 80 15.60 -3.41 2.30
N ARG A 81 15.25 -3.92 1.14
CA ARG A 81 14.40 -3.24 0.17
C ARG A 81 12.95 -3.51 0.50
N ARG A 82 12.63 -4.79 0.81
CA ARG A 82 11.28 -5.24 1.10
C ARG A 82 11.28 -6.43 2.05
N LEU A 83 10.27 -6.48 2.89
CA LEU A 83 9.86 -7.67 3.62
C LEU A 83 8.53 -8.16 3.04
N THR A 84 8.53 -9.38 2.55
CA THR A 84 7.35 -10.02 1.96
C THR A 84 6.54 -10.73 3.03
N TRP A 85 5.22 -10.53 3.05
CA TRP A 85 4.29 -11.21 3.95
C TRP A 85 4.57 -11.04 5.46
N PRO A 86 4.90 -9.83 5.98
CA PRO A 86 5.19 -9.66 7.41
C PRO A 86 4.08 -10.19 8.32
N ALA A 87 2.82 -10.09 7.92
CA ALA A 87 1.69 -10.64 8.68
C ALA A 87 1.71 -12.17 8.79
N SER A 88 2.40 -12.88 7.90
CA SER A 88 2.58 -14.34 7.99
C SER A 88 3.76 -14.73 8.87
N HIS A 89 4.62 -13.79 9.21
CA HIS A 89 5.87 -14.04 9.92
C HIS A 89 5.90 -13.45 11.34
N HIS A 90 4.98 -12.54 11.67
CA HIS A 90 4.95 -11.90 12.99
C HIS A 90 3.53 -11.56 13.43
N GLU A 91 3.18 -11.94 14.67
CA GLU A 91 1.84 -11.77 15.24
C GLU A 91 1.38 -10.30 15.26
N THR A 92 2.26 -9.35 15.56
CA THR A 92 1.90 -7.92 15.56
C THR A 92 1.40 -7.45 14.20
N TYR A 93 2.04 -7.86 13.11
CA TYR A 93 1.59 -7.53 11.75
C TYR A 93 0.29 -8.23 11.39
N TRP A 94 0.12 -9.47 11.84
CA TRP A 94 -1.15 -10.20 11.69
C TRP A 94 -2.28 -9.52 12.45
N GLU A 95 -2.07 -9.16 13.71
CA GLU A 95 -3.07 -8.44 14.51
C GLU A 95 -3.43 -7.10 13.89
N PHE A 96 -2.43 -6.33 13.45
CA PHE A 96 -2.65 -5.04 12.80
C PHE A 96 -3.52 -5.17 11.55
N GLY A 97 -3.23 -6.16 10.69
CA GLY A 97 -3.96 -6.38 9.44
C GLY A 97 -5.36 -6.96 9.62
N ASN A 98 -5.64 -7.64 10.75
CA ASN A 98 -6.91 -8.37 10.94
C ASN A 98 -7.78 -7.84 12.08
N ARG A 99 -7.21 -7.05 13.00
CA ARG A 99 -7.90 -6.53 14.19
C ARG A 99 -7.48 -5.10 14.54
N GLY A 100 -6.53 -4.55 13.81
CA GLY A 100 -6.07 -3.17 14.00
C GLY A 100 -7.07 -2.15 13.46
N PRO A 101 -6.81 -0.87 13.69
CA PRO A 101 -7.74 0.22 13.34
C PRO A 101 -8.02 0.31 11.84
N ILE A 102 -7.13 -0.20 10.99
CA ILE A 102 -7.31 -0.20 9.53
C ILE A 102 -8.44 -1.11 9.05
N VAL A 103 -8.86 -2.09 9.86
CA VAL A 103 -9.96 -3.01 9.51
C VAL A 103 -11.29 -2.25 9.42
N ASP A 104 -11.56 -1.35 10.37
CA ASP A 104 -12.77 -0.53 10.34
C ASP A 104 -12.80 0.41 9.13
N VAL A 105 -11.64 0.93 8.69
CA VAL A 105 -11.53 1.71 7.44
C VAL A 105 -11.87 0.84 6.23
N ALA A 106 -11.35 -0.37 6.18
CA ALA A 106 -11.64 -1.30 5.09
C ALA A 106 -13.12 -1.71 5.06
N GLU A 107 -13.75 -1.94 6.22
CA GLU A 107 -15.19 -2.24 6.31
C GLU A 107 -16.05 -1.07 5.84
N ASP A 108 -15.66 0.16 6.16
CA ASP A 108 -16.36 1.36 5.71
C ASP A 108 -16.33 1.57 4.19
N LEU A 109 -15.37 0.95 3.50
CA LEU A 109 -15.16 1.11 2.05
C LEU A 109 -15.51 -0.13 1.22
N LEU A 110 -15.51 -1.32 1.81
CA LEU A 110 -15.78 -2.58 1.10
C LEU A 110 -17.00 -3.33 1.64
N GLY A 111 -17.50 -2.94 2.84
CA GLY A 111 -18.53 -3.66 3.56
C GLY A 111 -17.93 -4.62 4.62
N PRO A 112 -18.79 -5.25 5.45
CA PRO A 112 -18.37 -5.97 6.65
C PRO A 112 -17.68 -7.33 6.39
N ASP A 113 -17.88 -7.91 5.22
CA ASP A 113 -17.35 -9.23 4.88
C ASP A 113 -15.99 -9.10 4.20
N LEU A 114 -14.94 -8.94 5.00
CA LEU A 114 -13.57 -8.72 4.53
C LEU A 114 -12.76 -10.00 4.50
N LYS A 115 -11.86 -10.07 3.54
CA LYS A 115 -10.79 -11.06 3.49
C LYS A 115 -9.45 -10.35 3.43
N PHE A 116 -8.59 -10.57 4.41
CA PHE A 116 -7.20 -10.17 4.33
C PHE A 116 -6.50 -10.93 3.20
N HIS A 117 -5.82 -10.20 2.33
CA HIS A 117 -5.13 -10.80 1.19
C HIS A 117 -3.66 -11.01 1.48
N HIS A 118 -2.89 -9.94 1.62
CA HIS A 118 -1.45 -10.01 1.90
C HIS A 118 -0.94 -8.72 2.56
N SER A 119 0.34 -8.74 2.91
CA SER A 119 1.06 -7.58 3.40
C SER A 119 2.47 -7.53 2.83
N LYS A 120 3.03 -6.33 2.71
CA LYS A 120 4.43 -6.07 2.41
C LYS A 120 4.91 -4.88 3.21
N LEU A 121 6.18 -4.84 3.55
CA LEU A 121 6.84 -3.69 4.15
C LEU A 121 7.96 -3.24 3.21
N ASN A 122 7.86 -2.02 2.70
CA ASN A 122 8.87 -1.43 1.84
C ASN A 122 9.75 -0.49 2.66
N PHE A 123 11.04 -0.60 2.49
CA PHE A 123 12.02 0.30 3.09
C PHE A 123 12.46 1.30 2.02
N LYS A 124 12.44 2.58 2.37
CA LYS A 124 12.98 3.66 1.53
C LYS A 124 14.18 4.27 2.25
N TRP A 125 15.34 4.01 1.74
CA TRP A 125 16.58 4.55 2.27
C TRP A 125 16.88 5.92 1.67
N SER A 126 17.50 6.80 2.45
CA SER A 126 17.89 8.16 2.01
C SER A 126 18.99 8.17 0.96
N ASP A 127 19.73 7.07 0.83
CA ASP A 127 20.80 6.89 -0.14
C ASP A 127 20.58 5.57 -0.89
N GLY A 128 20.31 5.64 -2.18
CA GLY A 128 19.93 4.51 -3.01
C GLY A 128 18.43 4.19 -2.90
N GLY A 129 18.05 3.07 -3.49
CA GLY A 129 16.67 2.61 -3.59
C GLY A 129 16.11 2.79 -5.01
N GLU A 130 15.12 1.99 -5.35
CA GLU A 130 14.45 2.08 -6.65
C GLU A 130 13.18 2.92 -6.53
N GLU A 131 12.93 3.74 -7.54
CA GLU A 131 11.66 4.42 -7.71
C GLU A 131 10.55 3.39 -7.93
N VAL A 132 9.43 3.56 -7.24
CA VAL A 132 8.20 2.82 -7.54
C VAL A 132 7.47 3.57 -8.65
N LYS A 133 7.55 3.04 -9.86
CA LYS A 133 6.94 3.63 -11.06
C LYS A 133 5.42 3.57 -10.99
N TRP A 134 4.76 4.37 -11.84
CA TRP A 134 3.30 4.31 -12.00
C TRP A 134 2.85 2.92 -12.39
N HIS A 135 1.89 2.40 -11.64
CA HIS A 135 1.31 1.06 -11.82
C HIS A 135 -0.11 1.01 -11.27
N GLN A 136 -0.78 -0.07 -11.57
CA GLN A 136 -2.01 -0.48 -10.91
C GLN A 136 -1.71 -1.75 -10.12
N ASP A 137 -2.25 -1.88 -8.92
CA ASP A 137 -2.01 -3.07 -8.10
C ASP A 137 -2.73 -4.32 -8.64
N PHE A 138 -3.86 -4.13 -9.32
CA PHE A 138 -4.69 -5.23 -9.80
C PHE A 138 -3.95 -6.25 -10.69
N PRO A 139 -3.07 -5.87 -11.65
CA PRO A 139 -2.32 -6.82 -12.46
C PRO A 139 -1.39 -7.75 -11.67
N PHE A 140 -0.93 -7.31 -10.47
CA PHE A 140 -0.09 -8.15 -9.60
C PHE A 140 -0.87 -9.26 -8.92
N TYR A 141 -2.16 -9.04 -8.64
CA TYR A 141 -3.03 -9.99 -7.95
C TYR A 141 -4.49 -9.84 -8.43
N PRO A 142 -4.77 -10.29 -9.66
CA PRO A 142 -6.08 -10.11 -10.25
C PRO A 142 -7.17 -10.84 -9.45
N HIS A 143 -8.29 -10.14 -9.25
CA HIS A 143 -9.46 -10.64 -8.55
C HIS A 143 -10.66 -10.75 -9.50
N SER A 144 -11.69 -11.46 -9.07
CA SER A 144 -12.92 -11.61 -9.86
C SER A 144 -13.78 -10.33 -9.94
N ASN A 145 -13.48 -9.34 -9.10
CA ASN A 145 -14.17 -8.04 -9.06
C ASN A 145 -13.24 -6.94 -8.51
N GLY A 146 -13.71 -5.70 -8.51
CA GLY A 146 -12.97 -4.52 -8.04
C GLY A 146 -13.18 -4.17 -6.56
N SER A 147 -13.77 -5.04 -5.75
CA SER A 147 -13.93 -4.79 -4.29
C SER A 147 -12.62 -5.12 -3.56
N VAL A 148 -11.56 -4.44 -3.92
CA VAL A 148 -10.22 -4.62 -3.37
C VAL A 148 -9.61 -3.24 -3.14
N LEU A 149 -8.93 -3.07 -2.02
CA LEU A 149 -8.17 -1.88 -1.70
C LEU A 149 -6.82 -2.24 -1.06
N ALA A 150 -5.87 -1.34 -1.17
CA ALA A 150 -4.62 -1.39 -0.42
C ALA A 150 -4.61 -0.28 0.64
N ILE A 151 -4.10 -0.60 1.84
CA ILE A 151 -3.88 0.38 2.90
C ILE A 151 -2.38 0.43 3.19
N GLY A 152 -1.76 1.58 2.92
CA GLY A 152 -0.40 1.89 3.32
C GLY A 152 -0.38 2.54 4.69
N LEU A 153 0.62 2.25 5.51
CA LEU A 153 0.90 2.93 6.77
C LEU A 153 2.29 3.56 6.69
N TYR A 154 2.38 4.84 6.98
CA TYR A 154 3.65 5.50 7.21
C TYR A 154 4.11 5.25 8.65
N MET A 155 5.13 4.43 8.80
CA MET A 155 5.71 4.13 10.11
C MET A 155 6.67 5.24 10.59
N ALA A 156 7.09 6.12 9.69
CA ALA A 156 7.88 7.34 9.94
C ALA A 156 7.24 8.53 9.24
N ASP A 157 7.69 9.74 9.54
CA ASP A 157 7.28 10.94 8.80
C ASP A 157 7.71 10.82 7.33
N VAL A 158 6.82 11.19 6.43
CA VAL A 158 7.06 11.19 4.98
C VAL A 158 6.73 12.57 4.45
N ASP A 159 7.72 13.26 3.91
CA ASP A 159 7.58 14.53 3.21
C ASP A 159 7.70 14.34 1.68
N ASP A 160 7.56 15.43 0.95
CA ASP A 160 7.59 15.42 -0.52
C ASP A 160 8.93 14.93 -1.10
N ALA A 161 10.05 15.11 -0.37
CA ALA A 161 11.37 14.67 -0.81
C ALA A 161 11.58 13.16 -0.63
N MET A 162 10.76 12.51 0.21
CA MET A 162 10.83 11.07 0.51
C MET A 162 10.04 10.20 -0.47
N GLY A 163 9.44 10.79 -1.51
CA GLY A 163 8.65 10.08 -2.51
C GLY A 163 7.38 9.47 -1.90
N PRO A 164 6.43 10.29 -1.44
CA PRO A 164 5.15 9.83 -0.94
C PRO A 164 4.35 9.10 -2.02
N LEU A 165 3.33 8.33 -1.60
CA LEU A 165 2.42 7.68 -2.54
C LEU A 165 1.70 8.74 -3.38
N GLY A 166 1.80 8.62 -4.70
CA GLY A 166 1.04 9.43 -5.65
C GLY A 166 -0.18 8.68 -6.17
N ALA A 167 -1.29 9.38 -6.36
CA ALA A 167 -2.49 8.84 -6.98
C ALA A 167 -3.11 9.86 -7.95
N ILE A 168 -3.66 9.36 -9.06
CA ILE A 168 -4.36 10.19 -10.04
C ILE A 168 -5.85 10.12 -9.74
N PRO A 169 -6.52 11.25 -9.39
CA PRO A 169 -7.94 11.26 -9.03
C PRO A 169 -8.83 10.64 -10.10
N GLY A 170 -9.65 9.66 -9.70
CA GLY A 170 -10.61 9.00 -10.57
C GLY A 170 -10.03 7.94 -11.51
N SER A 171 -8.71 7.70 -11.51
CA SER A 171 -8.04 6.72 -12.40
C SER A 171 -8.54 5.29 -12.21
N HIS A 172 -8.98 4.92 -11.02
CA HIS A 172 -9.59 3.61 -10.71
C HIS A 172 -10.86 3.28 -11.52
N LYS A 173 -11.47 4.27 -12.18
CA LYS A 173 -12.63 4.09 -13.07
C LYS A 173 -12.21 3.86 -14.52
N GLY A 174 -10.94 4.03 -14.81
CA GLY A 174 -10.35 3.87 -16.14
C GLY A 174 -10.09 2.40 -16.52
N PRO A 175 -9.34 2.19 -17.61
CA PRO A 175 -8.94 0.86 -18.04
C PRO A 175 -7.88 0.27 -17.09
N ILE A 176 -7.73 -1.05 -17.16
CA ILE A 176 -6.54 -1.71 -16.65
C ILE A 176 -5.52 -1.73 -17.77
N TYR A 177 -4.35 -1.19 -17.46
CA TYR A 177 -3.23 -1.16 -18.39
C TYR A 177 -2.42 -2.45 -18.33
N ASP A 178 -1.73 -2.74 -19.41
CA ASP A 178 -0.77 -3.82 -19.48
C ASP A 178 0.52 -3.41 -18.72
N HIS A 179 1.07 -4.35 -17.96
CA HIS A 179 2.31 -4.15 -17.19
C HIS A 179 3.46 -5.00 -17.76
N PHE A 180 3.38 -5.32 -19.04
CA PHE A 180 4.44 -6.00 -19.81
C PHE A 180 5.11 -5.01 -20.75
N ASN A 181 6.36 -5.27 -21.10
CA ASN A 181 7.07 -4.51 -22.13
C ASN A 181 6.81 -5.09 -23.53
N ASP A 182 7.37 -4.46 -24.56
CA ASP A 182 7.25 -4.89 -25.96
C ASP A 182 7.81 -6.31 -26.26
N LYS A 183 8.45 -6.95 -25.29
CA LYS A 183 9.00 -8.31 -25.38
C LYS A 183 8.18 -9.32 -24.57
N ASP A 184 6.99 -8.96 -24.11
CA ASP A 184 6.16 -9.75 -23.20
C ASP A 184 6.84 -10.07 -21.85
N GLU A 185 7.77 -9.23 -21.38
CA GLU A 185 8.39 -9.37 -20.08
C GLU A 185 7.63 -8.52 -19.06
N TRP A 186 7.31 -9.13 -17.92
CA TRP A 186 6.64 -8.43 -16.82
C TRP A 186 7.55 -7.34 -16.22
N THR A 187 7.08 -6.10 -16.23
CA THR A 187 7.81 -4.94 -15.68
C THR A 187 7.25 -4.47 -14.34
N GLY A 188 6.00 -4.80 -14.05
CA GLY A 188 5.29 -4.29 -12.88
C GLY A 188 5.02 -2.77 -12.91
N ALA A 189 5.06 -2.17 -14.08
CA ALA A 189 4.83 -0.74 -14.28
C ALA A 189 4.11 -0.49 -15.60
N LEU A 190 3.49 0.67 -15.73
CA LEU A 190 2.91 1.13 -16.98
C LEU A 190 3.98 1.29 -18.06
N SER A 191 3.62 1.08 -19.32
CA SER A 191 4.48 1.43 -20.45
C SER A 191 4.66 2.96 -20.51
N ALA A 192 5.76 3.43 -21.11
CA ALA A 192 5.97 4.86 -21.31
C ALA A 192 4.85 5.51 -22.16
N ALA A 193 4.24 4.76 -23.07
CA ALA A 193 3.13 5.23 -23.91
C ALA A 193 1.84 5.39 -23.10
N ASP A 194 1.53 4.42 -22.22
CA ASP A 194 0.37 4.51 -21.33
C ASP A 194 0.55 5.63 -20.32
N GLU A 195 1.73 5.72 -19.70
CA GLU A 195 2.07 6.78 -18.74
C GLU A 195 1.92 8.17 -19.37
N ALA A 196 2.41 8.36 -20.60
CA ALA A 196 2.28 9.63 -21.34
C ALA A 196 0.82 10.00 -21.66
N SER A 197 -0.10 9.04 -21.62
CA SER A 197 -1.54 9.29 -21.83
C SER A 197 -2.28 9.71 -20.57
N LEU A 198 -1.66 9.59 -19.39
CA LEU A 198 -2.26 9.90 -18.11
C LEU A 198 -2.15 11.39 -17.77
N PRO A 199 -3.14 11.96 -17.05
CA PRO A 199 -3.08 13.33 -16.55
C PRO A 199 -2.18 13.44 -15.31
N LEU A 200 -0.89 13.17 -15.46
CA LEU A 200 0.08 13.15 -14.36
C LEU A 200 0.20 14.48 -13.62
N ASP A 201 -0.11 15.57 -14.29
CA ASP A 201 -0.18 16.92 -13.71
C ASP A 201 -1.30 17.08 -12.67
N THR A 202 -2.26 16.16 -12.65
CA THR A 202 -3.33 16.11 -11.65
C THR A 202 -3.04 15.15 -10.49
N ALA A 203 -1.90 14.47 -10.50
CA ALA A 203 -1.54 13.54 -9.46
C ALA A 203 -1.42 14.23 -8.10
N GLU A 204 -1.99 13.63 -7.08
CA GLU A 204 -1.88 14.07 -5.70
C GLU A 204 -0.93 13.15 -4.94
N TYR A 205 0.01 13.76 -4.22
CA TYR A 205 1.01 13.05 -3.42
C TYR A 205 0.65 13.14 -1.93
N MET A 206 0.52 11.98 -1.30
CA MET A 206 0.02 11.85 0.06
C MET A 206 1.18 11.83 1.06
N ALA A 207 1.81 12.98 1.31
CA ALA A 207 2.75 13.13 2.42
C ALA A 207 2.02 13.07 3.77
N GLY A 208 2.74 12.82 4.87
CA GLY A 208 2.13 12.78 6.20
C GLY A 208 3.07 12.36 7.31
N LYS A 209 2.64 12.58 8.56
CA LYS A 209 3.37 12.15 9.76
C LYS A 209 3.27 10.65 9.98
N ALA A 210 4.16 10.11 10.82
CA ALA A 210 4.04 8.74 11.30
C ALA A 210 2.63 8.46 11.84
N GLY A 211 2.07 7.32 11.47
CA GLY A 211 0.66 6.99 11.77
C GLY A 211 -0.34 7.41 10.69
N THR A 212 0.09 8.14 9.66
CA THR A 212 -0.74 8.40 8.49
C THR A 212 -1.00 7.12 7.73
N ILE A 213 -2.25 6.87 7.35
CA ILE A 213 -2.59 5.82 6.40
C ILE A 213 -3.00 6.41 5.06
N THR A 214 -2.60 5.72 4.01
CA THR A 214 -3.06 5.96 2.64
C THR A 214 -3.91 4.77 2.21
N VAL A 215 -5.06 5.02 1.63
CA VAL A 215 -5.97 3.99 1.12
C VAL A 215 -6.14 4.22 -0.36
N HIS A 216 -5.93 3.19 -1.18
CA HIS A 216 -6.20 3.32 -2.61
C HIS A 216 -6.86 2.07 -3.19
N HIS A 217 -7.65 2.30 -4.22
CA HIS A 217 -8.22 1.24 -5.04
C HIS A 217 -7.10 0.60 -5.87
N VAL A 218 -7.12 -0.73 -6.00
CA VAL A 218 -6.08 -1.49 -6.72
C VAL A 218 -6.21 -1.42 -8.24
#